data_349e93df962a9d44dad04262ee1c34c2
#
_entry.id   349e93df962a9d44dad04262ee1c34c2
#
_cell.length_a   1.000
_cell.length_b   1.000
_cell.length_c   1.000
_cell.angle_alpha   90.00
_cell.angle_beta   90.00
_cell.angle_gamma   90.00
#
_symmetry.space_group_name_H-M   'P 1'
#
loop_
_entity.id
_entity.type
_entity.pdbx_description
1 polymer ?
#
loop_
_entity_poly.entity_id
_entity_poly.type
_entity_poly.pdbx_seq_one_letter_code
_entity_poly.pdbx_strand_id
1 'polypeptide(L)'
;MITRENSIKIEEESEEFALLVDGRNDIYKDAIFFDLEHYLYKKPICIGVFGCCYFDNDTHELKVTQYMIENKKDAPEILKLSEEYFKEMYEKHNKRYIITFSGNNDFNVIEYLYKKGKIEFNIDEHFKKVDLQREYEKLMGENIGLKNLEKKFNIERESEVISGSNLSKTFCKVMKDFDYINRMPEEKRQRILLYNEQDVSRDRKSVV
;
A
#
# COMPACT_ATOMS: atom_id res chain seq x y z
N MET A 1 -6.10 -1.26 17.67
CA MET A 1 -5.49 -1.19 16.32
C MET A 1 -4.11 -1.81 16.35
N ILE A 2 -3.74 -2.60 15.35
CA ILE A 2 -2.40 -3.17 15.20
C ILE A 2 -1.56 -2.18 14.39
N THR A 3 -0.39 -1.82 14.92
CA THR A 3 0.65 -1.06 14.21
C THR A 3 1.85 -1.98 14.03
N ARG A 4 2.38 -2.03 12.82
CA ARG A 4 3.57 -2.80 12.49
C ARG A 4 4.54 -1.92 11.70
N GLU A 5 5.78 -1.90 12.14
CA GLU A 5 6.90 -1.28 11.42
C GLU A 5 7.94 -2.36 11.15
N ASN A 6 8.49 -2.36 9.96
CA ASN A 6 9.51 -3.30 9.53
C ASN A 6 10.55 -2.60 8.66
N SER A 7 11.77 -3.18 8.60
CA SER A 7 12.83 -2.73 7.72
C SER A 7 13.32 -3.91 6.90
N ILE A 8 13.35 -3.76 5.57
CA ILE A 8 13.79 -4.78 4.64
C ILE A 8 15.08 -4.30 3.99
N LYS A 9 16.18 -5.03 4.23
CA LYS A 9 17.45 -4.74 3.56
C LYS A 9 17.35 -5.02 2.08
N ILE A 10 17.99 -4.18 1.30
CA ILE A 10 18.08 -4.31 -0.14
C ILE A 10 19.49 -4.71 -0.49
N GLU A 11 19.63 -5.94 -0.96
CA GLU A 11 20.93 -6.53 -1.26
C GLU A 11 21.47 -6.09 -2.62
N GLU A 12 20.60 -5.78 -3.59
CA GLU A 12 21.01 -5.35 -4.93
C GLU A 12 20.09 -4.24 -5.43
N GLU A 13 20.67 -3.12 -5.88
CA GLU A 13 19.99 -2.09 -6.69
C GLU A 13 20.41 -2.33 -8.14
N SER A 14 19.47 -2.76 -8.99
CA SER A 14 19.70 -2.83 -10.42
C SER A 14 18.93 -1.74 -11.12
N GLU A 15 19.63 -0.73 -11.62
CA GLU A 15 19.01 0.32 -12.45
C GLU A 15 18.63 -0.18 -13.85
N GLU A 16 19.09 -1.38 -14.22
CA GLU A 16 18.90 -1.95 -15.56
C GLU A 16 17.43 -2.24 -15.90
N PHE A 17 16.62 -2.48 -14.87
CA PHE A 17 15.19 -2.78 -15.03
C PHE A 17 14.27 -1.67 -14.48
N ALA A 18 14.84 -0.52 -14.13
CA ALA A 18 14.07 0.58 -13.56
C ALA A 18 13.08 1.16 -14.57
N LEU A 19 11.83 1.26 -14.18
CA LEU A 19 10.80 1.88 -14.98
C LEU A 19 11.07 3.38 -15.13
N LEU A 20 11.16 3.86 -16.36
CA LEU A 20 11.31 5.29 -16.65
C LEU A 20 9.99 6.01 -16.42
N VAL A 21 9.95 6.85 -15.42
CA VAL A 21 8.82 7.75 -15.15
C VAL A 21 9.35 9.19 -15.25
N ASP A 22 8.73 10.02 -16.08
CA ASP A 22 9.18 11.39 -16.32
C ASP A 22 10.64 11.50 -16.80
N GLY A 23 11.15 10.47 -17.46
CA GLY A 23 12.56 10.41 -17.90
C GLY A 23 13.56 10.10 -16.79
N ARG A 24 13.08 9.72 -15.59
CA ARG A 24 13.90 9.30 -14.44
C ARG A 24 13.72 7.81 -14.17
N ASN A 25 14.81 7.14 -13.82
CA ASN A 25 14.84 5.74 -13.37
C ASN A 25 15.00 5.60 -11.84
N ASP A 26 15.16 6.72 -11.13
CA ASP A 26 15.44 6.76 -9.68
C ASP A 26 14.29 7.32 -8.84
N ILE A 27 13.07 7.41 -9.41
CA ILE A 27 11.92 8.00 -8.70
C ILE A 27 11.57 7.26 -7.40
N TYR A 28 11.95 5.98 -7.27
CA TYR A 28 11.74 5.20 -6.06
C TYR A 28 12.40 5.83 -4.83
N LYS A 29 13.49 6.60 -5.01
CA LYS A 29 14.17 7.32 -3.94
C LYS A 29 13.30 8.44 -3.35
N ASP A 30 12.45 9.05 -4.19
CA ASP A 30 11.56 10.15 -3.83
C ASP A 30 10.10 9.70 -3.69
N ALA A 31 9.86 8.39 -3.65
CA ALA A 31 8.52 7.81 -3.66
C ALA A 31 8.16 7.12 -2.34
N ILE A 32 6.84 7.00 -2.13
CA ILE A 32 6.23 6.02 -1.25
C ILE A 32 5.47 5.01 -2.10
N PHE A 33 5.43 3.77 -1.66
CA PHE A 33 4.61 2.70 -2.25
C PHE A 33 3.43 2.45 -1.32
N PHE A 34 2.24 2.31 -1.90
CA PHE A 34 1.00 2.38 -1.16
C PHE A 34 0.01 1.32 -1.63
N ASP A 35 -0.62 0.64 -0.68
CA ASP A 35 -1.68 -0.34 -0.92
C ASP A 35 -2.69 -0.36 0.23
N LEU A 36 -3.96 -0.61 -0.06
CA LEU A 36 -5.06 -0.70 0.89
C LEU A 36 -5.81 -2.02 0.83
N GLU A 37 -6.03 -2.60 2.00
CA GLU A 37 -7.10 -3.59 2.17
C GLU A 37 -8.34 -2.91 2.75
N HIS A 38 -9.49 -3.03 2.09
CA HIS A 38 -10.66 -2.24 2.46
C HIS A 38 -11.97 -3.03 2.39
N TYR A 39 -12.99 -2.53 3.06
CA TYR A 39 -14.35 -3.05 2.99
C TYR A 39 -15.28 -2.07 2.29
N LEU A 40 -15.91 -2.57 1.21
CA LEU A 40 -16.90 -1.87 0.41
C LEU A 40 -18.28 -2.50 0.58
N TYR A 41 -19.29 -1.67 0.73
CA TYR A 41 -20.70 -2.04 0.55
C TYR A 41 -21.43 -0.86 -0.09
N LYS A 42 -21.64 -0.92 -1.42
CA LYS A 42 -22.11 0.20 -2.26
C LYS A 42 -21.18 1.42 -2.26
N LYS A 43 -20.57 1.73 -1.13
CA LYS A 43 -19.59 2.82 -0.89
C LYS A 43 -18.51 2.30 0.05
N PRO A 44 -17.33 2.94 0.09
CA PRO A 44 -16.30 2.64 1.08
C PRO A 44 -16.82 2.75 2.51
N ILE A 45 -16.58 1.73 3.31
CA ILE A 45 -17.00 1.66 4.72
C ILE A 45 -15.81 1.93 5.63
N CYS A 46 -14.68 1.23 5.41
CA CYS A 46 -13.44 1.42 6.17
C CYS A 46 -12.22 0.94 5.38
N ILE A 47 -11.07 1.46 5.75
CA ILE A 47 -9.77 0.84 5.50
C ILE A 47 -9.60 -0.26 6.54
N GLY A 48 -9.28 -1.46 6.10
CA GLY A 48 -8.97 -2.61 6.95
C GLY A 48 -7.49 -2.69 7.28
N VAL A 49 -6.63 -2.53 6.25
CA VAL A 49 -5.18 -2.37 6.37
C VAL A 49 -4.77 -1.18 5.52
N PHE A 50 -3.96 -0.32 6.10
CA PHE A 50 -3.19 0.70 5.42
C PHE A 50 -1.74 0.22 5.38
N GLY A 51 -1.17 0.08 4.19
CA GLY A 51 0.20 -0.32 3.99
C GLY A 51 0.96 0.70 3.16
N CYS A 52 2.13 1.10 3.65
CA CYS A 52 3.05 1.95 2.92
C CYS A 52 4.49 1.49 3.13
N CYS A 53 5.33 1.73 2.15
CA CYS A 53 6.77 1.68 2.35
C CYS A 53 7.47 2.79 1.58
N TYR A 54 8.68 3.10 1.98
CA TYR A 54 9.57 4.00 1.26
C TYR A 54 11.01 3.51 1.35
N PHE A 55 11.81 3.89 0.36
CA PHE A 55 13.25 3.65 0.39
C PHE A 55 13.92 4.74 1.22
N ASP A 56 14.67 4.33 2.24
CA ASP A 56 15.50 5.20 3.06
C ASP A 56 16.89 5.27 2.44
N ASN A 57 17.23 6.46 1.92
CA ASN A 57 18.50 6.69 1.23
C ASN A 57 19.71 6.60 2.15
N ASP A 58 19.54 6.82 3.45
CA ASP A 58 20.65 6.82 4.43
C ASP A 58 21.00 5.40 4.88
N THR A 59 19.98 4.57 5.10
CA THR A 59 20.18 3.19 5.59
C THR A 59 20.17 2.14 4.47
N HIS A 60 19.79 2.51 3.24
CA HIS A 60 19.57 1.60 2.11
C HIS A 60 18.58 0.46 2.43
N GLU A 61 17.52 0.80 3.16
CA GLU A 61 16.47 -0.13 3.55
C GLU A 61 15.10 0.36 3.08
N LEU A 62 14.18 -0.59 2.84
CA LEU A 62 12.76 -0.26 2.76
C LEU A 62 12.19 -0.17 4.16
N LYS A 63 11.63 0.97 4.51
CA LYS A 63 10.87 1.16 5.74
C LYS A 63 9.41 0.91 5.44
N VAL A 64 8.85 -0.10 6.07
CA VAL A 64 7.45 -0.51 5.90
C VAL A 64 6.66 -0.11 7.13
N THR A 65 5.51 0.52 6.92
CA THR A 65 4.56 0.88 7.98
C THR A 65 3.19 0.35 7.62
N GLN A 66 2.56 -0.34 8.57
CA GLN A 66 1.23 -0.89 8.41
C GLN A 66 0.35 -0.57 9.62
N TYR A 67 -0.91 -0.21 9.35
CA TYR A 67 -1.97 -0.10 10.35
C TYR A 67 -3.10 -1.05 9.99
N MET A 68 -3.58 -1.85 10.95
CA MET A 68 -4.71 -2.75 10.76
C MET A 68 -5.76 -2.53 11.84
N ILE A 69 -7.01 -2.33 11.45
CA ILE A 69 -8.11 -2.16 12.40
C ILE A 69 -8.44 -3.48 13.11
N GLU A 70 -8.72 -3.41 14.41
CA GLU A 70 -9.18 -4.53 15.23
C GLU A 70 -10.68 -4.50 15.45
N ASN A 71 -11.29 -3.33 15.36
CA ASN A 71 -12.73 -3.13 15.49
C ASN A 71 -13.17 -1.80 14.86
N LYS A 72 -14.48 -1.54 14.87
CA LYS A 72 -15.06 -0.34 14.25
C LYS A 72 -14.61 1.00 14.83
N LYS A 73 -14.10 1.04 16.07
CA LYS A 73 -13.61 2.28 16.68
C LYS A 73 -12.29 2.72 16.07
N ASP A 74 -11.53 1.79 15.51
CA ASP A 74 -10.26 2.08 14.86
C ASP A 74 -10.43 2.68 13.46
N ALA A 75 -11.63 2.56 12.85
CA ALA A 75 -11.86 3.05 11.49
C ALA A 75 -11.64 4.57 11.31
N PRO A 76 -12.01 5.47 12.23
CA PRO A 76 -11.59 6.87 12.13
C PRO A 76 -10.11 7.11 12.50
N GLU A 77 -9.53 6.27 13.35
CA GLU A 77 -8.15 6.40 13.80
C GLU A 77 -7.16 6.08 12.66
N ILE A 78 -7.40 5.00 11.92
CA ILE A 78 -6.54 4.62 10.79
C ILE A 78 -6.49 5.72 9.71
N LEU A 79 -7.57 6.50 9.55
CA LEU A 79 -7.57 7.63 8.61
C LEU A 79 -6.67 8.77 9.10
N LYS A 80 -6.65 9.07 10.39
CA LYS A 80 -5.76 10.08 10.97
C LYS A 80 -4.31 9.66 10.87
N LEU A 81 -4.00 8.40 11.23
CA LEU A 81 -2.64 7.87 11.11
C LEU A 81 -2.15 7.85 9.66
N SER A 82 -3.03 7.54 8.71
CA SER A 82 -2.67 7.60 7.29
C SER A 82 -2.39 9.04 6.82
N GLU A 83 -3.15 10.03 7.30
CA GLU A 83 -2.90 11.45 7.06
C GLU A 83 -1.56 11.89 7.65
N GLU A 84 -1.29 11.53 8.91
CA GLU A 84 -0.05 11.84 9.61
C GLU A 84 1.16 11.22 8.88
N TYR A 85 1.03 9.97 8.44
CA TYR A 85 2.05 9.30 7.66
C TYR A 85 2.36 10.03 6.34
N PHE A 86 1.34 10.40 5.56
CA PHE A 86 1.55 11.12 4.32
C PHE A 86 2.20 12.49 4.54
N LYS A 87 1.77 13.24 5.57
CA LYS A 87 2.39 14.50 5.94
C LYS A 87 3.87 14.33 6.31
N GLU A 88 4.17 13.33 7.12
CA GLU A 88 5.55 13.01 7.51
C GLU A 88 6.43 12.68 6.30
N MET A 89 5.93 11.84 5.39
CA MET A 89 6.66 11.48 4.18
C MET A 89 6.95 12.70 3.30
N TYR A 90 5.98 13.60 3.17
CA TYR A 90 6.15 14.82 2.40
C TYR A 90 7.10 15.83 3.07
N GLU A 91 6.89 16.09 4.38
CA GLU A 91 7.57 17.18 5.10
C GLU A 91 8.98 16.79 5.57
N LYS A 92 9.15 15.55 6.11
CA LYS A 92 10.41 15.12 6.71
C LYS A 92 11.27 14.26 5.78
N HIS A 93 10.65 13.40 4.97
CA HIS A 93 11.38 12.48 4.09
C HIS A 93 11.47 12.95 2.64
N ASN A 94 10.96 14.15 2.34
CA ASN A 94 10.99 14.77 1.02
C ASN A 94 10.43 13.88 -0.11
N LYS A 95 9.46 13.00 0.21
CA LYS A 95 8.81 12.15 -0.80
C LYS A 95 7.84 12.99 -1.63
N ARG A 96 7.81 12.76 -2.95
CA ARG A 96 7.02 13.55 -3.93
C ARG A 96 6.17 12.69 -4.85
N TYR A 97 6.43 11.39 -4.86
CA TYR A 97 5.68 10.42 -5.67
C TYR A 97 4.96 9.45 -4.75
N ILE A 98 3.77 9.00 -5.19
CA ILE A 98 3.06 7.89 -4.58
C ILE A 98 2.83 6.84 -5.67
N ILE A 99 3.39 5.67 -5.47
CA ILE A 99 3.41 4.57 -6.42
C ILE A 99 2.46 3.48 -5.96
N THR A 100 1.64 3.00 -6.89
CA THR A 100 0.69 1.91 -6.68
C THR A 100 0.72 0.97 -7.88
N PHE A 101 0.21 -0.24 -7.69
CA PHE A 101 -0.13 -1.12 -8.80
C PHE A 101 -1.65 -1.19 -8.95
N SER A 102 -2.18 -0.65 -10.06
CA SER A 102 -3.64 -0.57 -10.30
C SER A 102 -4.42 0.15 -9.19
N GLY A 103 -3.80 1.16 -8.58
CA GLY A 103 -4.24 1.79 -7.32
C GLY A 103 -5.39 2.79 -7.45
N ASN A 104 -6.04 2.95 -8.60
CA ASN A 104 -7.17 3.86 -8.74
C ASN A 104 -8.27 3.60 -7.71
N ASN A 105 -8.51 2.33 -7.37
CA ASN A 105 -9.51 1.96 -6.39
C ASN A 105 -9.11 2.41 -4.98
N ASP A 106 -7.84 2.28 -4.61
CA ASP A 106 -7.31 2.64 -3.29
C ASP A 106 -7.35 4.14 -3.07
N PHE A 107 -6.97 4.93 -4.08
CA PHE A 107 -7.13 6.38 -4.03
C PHE A 107 -8.59 6.80 -3.89
N ASN A 108 -9.49 6.22 -4.68
CA ASN A 108 -10.93 6.52 -4.56
C ASN A 108 -11.49 6.18 -3.18
N VAL A 109 -11.02 5.08 -2.57
CA VAL A 109 -11.44 4.66 -1.24
C VAL A 109 -10.95 5.62 -0.17
N ILE A 110 -9.64 5.92 -0.13
CA ILE A 110 -9.08 6.79 0.91
C ILE A 110 -9.61 8.22 0.80
N GLU A 111 -9.69 8.78 -0.40
CA GLU A 111 -10.22 10.13 -0.63
C GLU A 111 -11.70 10.25 -0.24
N TYR A 112 -12.51 9.23 -0.58
CA TYR A 112 -13.90 9.19 -0.13
C TYR A 112 -14.00 9.16 1.40
N LEU A 113 -13.17 8.35 2.06
CA LEU A 113 -13.18 8.23 3.52
C LEU A 113 -12.61 9.47 4.20
N TYR A 114 -11.59 10.12 3.64
CA TYR A 114 -11.07 11.41 4.10
C TYR A 114 -12.16 12.48 4.06
N LYS A 115 -12.84 12.63 2.92
CA LYS A 115 -13.95 13.56 2.80
C LYS A 115 -15.06 13.29 3.81
N LYS A 116 -15.42 12.01 4.00
CA LYS A 116 -16.42 11.60 4.99
C LYS A 116 -15.97 11.86 6.42
N GLY A 117 -14.68 11.63 6.72
CA GLY A 117 -14.05 11.87 8.03
C GLY A 117 -13.70 13.34 8.29
N LYS A 118 -13.94 14.25 7.34
CA LYS A 118 -13.55 15.67 7.39
C LYS A 118 -12.04 15.87 7.56
N ILE A 119 -11.25 15.01 6.91
CA ILE A 119 -9.81 15.16 6.81
C ILE A 119 -9.54 16.00 5.56
N GLU A 120 -8.81 17.11 5.73
CA GLU A 120 -8.59 18.10 4.66
C GLU A 120 -7.34 17.82 3.81
N PHE A 121 -6.59 16.75 4.15
CA PHE A 121 -5.39 16.40 3.40
C PHE A 121 -5.74 15.93 1.99
N ASN A 122 -5.16 16.61 0.99
CA ASN A 122 -5.33 16.28 -0.41
C ASN A 122 -4.05 15.62 -0.95
N ILE A 123 -4.14 14.34 -1.32
CA ILE A 123 -2.99 13.56 -1.82
C ILE A 123 -2.45 14.18 -3.12
N ASP A 124 -3.31 14.64 -4.02
CA ASP A 124 -2.91 15.21 -5.32
C ASP A 124 -2.16 16.54 -5.23
N GLU A 125 -2.31 17.27 -4.12
CA GLU A 125 -1.56 18.52 -3.87
C GLU A 125 -0.13 18.28 -3.38
N HIS A 126 0.15 17.08 -2.84
CA HIS A 126 1.41 16.74 -2.22
C HIS A 126 2.22 15.73 -3.05
N PHE A 127 1.56 14.80 -3.70
CA PHE A 127 2.21 13.69 -4.38
C PHE A 127 1.77 13.56 -5.84
N LYS A 128 2.73 13.25 -6.70
CA LYS A 128 2.44 12.79 -8.04
C LYS A 128 2.13 11.29 -8.01
N LYS A 129 0.92 10.93 -8.40
CA LYS A 129 0.48 9.53 -8.48
C LYS A 129 1.09 8.83 -9.68
N VAL A 130 1.66 7.65 -9.46
CA VAL A 130 2.21 6.76 -10.49
C VAL A 130 1.57 5.40 -10.36
N ASP A 131 0.89 4.94 -11.40
CA ASP A 131 0.31 3.60 -11.47
C ASP A 131 1.19 2.71 -12.33
N LEU A 132 1.88 1.75 -11.71
CA LEU A 132 2.82 0.86 -12.38
C LEU A 132 2.19 0.05 -13.52
N GLN A 133 0.94 -0.36 -13.37
CA GLN A 133 0.24 -1.09 -14.43
C GLN A 133 0.09 -0.23 -15.68
N ARG A 134 -0.25 1.06 -15.51
CA ARG A 134 -0.41 1.99 -16.62
C ARG A 134 0.93 2.37 -17.26
N GLU A 135 1.97 2.57 -16.44
CA GLU A 135 3.30 2.86 -16.98
C GLU A 135 3.85 1.66 -17.75
N TYR A 136 3.66 0.44 -17.24
CA TYR A 136 3.99 -0.78 -17.98
C TYR A 136 3.22 -0.90 -19.30
N GLU A 137 1.90 -0.65 -19.28
CA GLU A 137 1.05 -0.68 -20.48
C GLU A 137 1.52 0.33 -21.55
N LYS A 138 1.89 1.54 -21.14
CA LYS A 138 2.45 2.56 -22.05
C LYS A 138 3.76 2.10 -22.69
N LEU A 139 4.62 1.42 -21.92
CA LEU A 139 5.95 1.01 -22.36
C LEU A 139 5.89 -0.22 -23.27
N MET A 140 5.08 -1.22 -22.91
CA MET A 140 5.06 -2.55 -23.52
C MET A 140 3.89 -2.74 -24.49
N GLY A 141 2.89 -1.84 -24.49
CA GLY A 141 1.69 -1.96 -25.31
C GLY A 141 0.71 -3.06 -24.90
N GLU A 142 0.93 -3.68 -23.75
CA GLU A 142 0.08 -4.76 -23.21
C GLU A 142 -0.29 -4.51 -21.75
N ASN A 143 -1.52 -4.87 -21.38
CA ASN A 143 -1.95 -4.83 -19.99
C ASN A 143 -1.44 -6.07 -19.24
N ILE A 144 -0.96 -5.88 -18.01
CA ILE A 144 -0.43 -6.94 -17.17
C ILE A 144 -1.02 -6.85 -15.75
N GLY A 145 -1.37 -7.99 -15.15
CA GLY A 145 -1.71 -8.04 -13.73
C GLY A 145 -0.46 -8.24 -12.87
N LEU A 146 -0.51 -7.78 -11.60
CA LEU A 146 0.62 -7.80 -10.67
C LEU A 146 1.36 -9.15 -10.62
N LYS A 147 0.63 -10.25 -10.51
CA LYS A 147 1.24 -11.63 -10.50
C LYS A 147 2.04 -11.96 -11.74
N ASN A 148 1.62 -11.48 -12.90
CA ASN A 148 2.34 -11.73 -14.15
C ASN A 148 3.53 -10.80 -14.29
N LEU A 149 3.42 -9.57 -13.78
CA LEU A 149 4.51 -8.63 -13.69
C LEU A 149 5.60 -9.19 -12.75
N GLU A 150 5.24 -9.64 -11.55
CA GLU A 150 6.16 -10.28 -10.61
C GLU A 150 6.90 -11.47 -11.23
N LYS A 151 6.19 -12.34 -11.96
CA LYS A 151 6.82 -13.47 -12.66
C LYS A 151 7.84 -13.03 -13.71
N LYS A 152 7.56 -11.96 -14.46
CA LYS A 152 8.51 -11.41 -15.45
C LYS A 152 9.80 -10.91 -14.78
N PHE A 153 9.70 -10.40 -13.56
CA PHE A 153 10.85 -9.93 -12.77
C PHE A 153 11.42 -10.97 -11.79
N ASN A 154 11.01 -12.24 -11.93
CA ASN A 154 11.43 -13.35 -11.06
C ASN A 154 11.18 -13.05 -9.55
N ILE A 155 10.11 -12.35 -9.25
CA ILE A 155 9.69 -12.03 -7.88
C ILE A 155 8.84 -13.18 -7.35
N GLU A 156 9.34 -13.93 -6.37
CA GLU A 156 8.62 -15.02 -5.73
C GLU A 156 7.83 -14.50 -4.50
N ARG A 157 6.60 -14.96 -4.35
CA ARG A 157 5.77 -14.66 -3.16
C ARG A 157 5.96 -15.75 -2.11
N GLU A 158 6.19 -15.34 -0.87
CA GLU A 158 6.28 -16.26 0.27
C GLU A 158 4.89 -16.67 0.79
N SER A 159 3.85 -15.90 0.49
CA SER A 159 2.49 -16.15 0.97
C SER A 159 1.53 -16.50 -0.17
N GLU A 160 0.52 -17.33 0.13
CA GLU A 160 -0.62 -17.52 -0.74
C GLU A 160 -1.40 -16.20 -0.91
N VAL A 161 -1.84 -15.95 -2.12
CA VAL A 161 -2.64 -14.77 -2.44
C VAL A 161 -3.98 -14.83 -1.72
N ILE A 162 -4.28 -13.84 -0.90
CA ILE A 162 -5.59 -13.68 -0.31
C ILE A 162 -6.47 -12.92 -1.32
N SER A 163 -7.65 -13.43 -1.63
CA SER A 163 -8.56 -12.70 -2.52
C SER A 163 -9.13 -11.46 -1.82
N GLY A 164 -9.22 -10.34 -2.54
CA GLY A 164 -9.85 -9.11 -2.03
C GLY A 164 -11.26 -9.34 -1.49
N SER A 165 -12.03 -10.29 -2.07
CA SER A 165 -13.34 -10.71 -1.55
C SER A 165 -13.26 -11.31 -0.13
N ASN A 166 -12.21 -12.10 0.16
CA ASN A 166 -12.00 -12.68 1.49
C ASN A 166 -11.56 -11.63 2.50
N LEU A 167 -10.72 -10.68 2.10
CA LEU A 167 -10.32 -9.54 2.92
C LEU A 167 -11.52 -8.64 3.24
N SER A 168 -12.30 -8.27 2.23
CA SER A 168 -13.52 -7.50 2.42
C SER A 168 -14.52 -8.17 3.36
N LYS A 169 -14.73 -9.49 3.26
CA LYS A 169 -15.56 -10.26 4.21
C LYS A 169 -14.98 -10.27 5.62
N THR A 170 -13.66 -10.33 5.75
CA THR A 170 -12.97 -10.28 7.03
C THR A 170 -13.21 -8.92 7.71
N PHE A 171 -12.97 -7.81 7.00
CA PHE A 171 -13.18 -6.48 7.56
C PHE A 171 -14.66 -6.13 7.76
N CYS A 172 -15.57 -6.69 6.97
CA CYS A 172 -17.00 -6.63 7.27
C CYS A 172 -17.33 -7.22 8.67
N LYS A 173 -16.70 -8.34 9.04
CA LYS A 173 -16.87 -8.96 10.37
C LYS A 173 -16.23 -8.11 11.46
N VAL A 174 -15.02 -7.60 11.26
CA VAL A 174 -14.33 -6.67 12.17
C VAL A 174 -15.19 -5.45 12.47
N MET A 175 -15.85 -4.87 11.47
CA MET A 175 -16.74 -3.73 11.65
C MET A 175 -18.04 -4.02 12.38
N LYS A 176 -18.54 -5.26 12.31
CA LYS A 176 -19.82 -5.66 12.93
C LYS A 176 -19.69 -6.26 14.30
N ASP A 177 -18.58 -6.87 14.60
CA ASP A 177 -18.35 -7.65 15.81
C ASP A 177 -17.05 -7.20 16.48
N PHE A 178 -17.21 -6.54 17.64
CA PHE A 178 -16.12 -5.92 18.37
C PHE A 178 -15.03 -6.92 18.79
N ASP A 179 -15.43 -8.15 19.12
CA ASP A 179 -14.52 -9.20 19.57
C ASP A 179 -14.06 -10.15 18.46
N TYR A 180 -14.41 -9.86 17.20
CA TYR A 180 -14.05 -10.75 16.10
C TYR A 180 -12.55 -10.94 15.96
N ILE A 181 -11.77 -9.88 16.16
CA ILE A 181 -10.31 -9.93 16.05
C ILE A 181 -9.68 -10.85 17.10
N ASN A 182 -10.22 -10.86 18.32
CA ASN A 182 -9.74 -11.71 19.42
C ASN A 182 -10.00 -13.21 19.16
N ARG A 183 -11.01 -13.52 18.34
CA ARG A 183 -11.35 -14.90 17.91
C ARG A 183 -10.69 -15.28 16.60
N MET A 184 -10.07 -14.32 15.90
CA MET A 184 -9.32 -14.58 14.67
C MET A 184 -8.00 -15.26 15.05
N PRO A 185 -7.66 -16.40 14.40
CA PRO A 185 -6.34 -17.01 14.59
C PRO A 185 -5.22 -16.01 14.32
N GLU A 186 -4.19 -16.02 15.18
CA GLU A 186 -3.02 -15.17 15.02
C GLU A 186 -2.37 -15.33 13.64
N GLU A 187 -2.25 -16.57 13.17
CA GLU A 187 -1.73 -16.89 11.85
C GLU A 187 -2.48 -16.17 10.73
N LYS A 188 -3.81 -16.07 10.84
CA LYS A 188 -4.61 -15.34 9.84
C LYS A 188 -4.32 -13.84 9.86
N ARG A 189 -4.12 -13.24 11.05
CA ARG A 189 -3.77 -11.82 11.19
C ARG A 189 -2.41 -11.55 10.55
N GLN A 190 -1.42 -12.39 10.87
CA GLN A 190 -0.08 -12.28 10.31
C GLN A 190 -0.07 -12.45 8.78
N ARG A 191 -0.87 -13.39 8.26
CA ARG A 191 -1.01 -13.57 6.80
C ARG A 191 -1.60 -12.36 6.11
N ILE A 192 -2.57 -11.68 6.70
CA ILE A 192 -3.16 -10.45 6.13
C ILE A 192 -2.09 -9.34 6.08
N LEU A 193 -1.36 -9.13 7.17
CA LEU A 193 -0.29 -8.14 7.22
C LEU A 193 0.85 -8.47 6.26
N LEU A 194 1.29 -9.73 6.22
CA LEU A 194 2.33 -10.17 5.30
C LEU A 194 1.90 -9.99 3.83
N TYR A 195 0.64 -10.28 3.52
CA TYR A 195 0.11 -10.10 2.18
C TYR A 195 0.20 -8.62 1.73
N ASN A 196 -0.30 -7.69 2.53
CA ASN A 196 -0.22 -6.26 2.25
C ASN A 196 1.24 -5.73 2.26
N GLU A 197 2.11 -6.22 3.19
CA GLU A 197 3.55 -5.89 3.17
C GLU A 197 4.20 -6.30 1.84
N GLN A 198 3.85 -7.47 1.34
CA GLN A 198 4.37 -7.96 0.07
C GLN A 198 3.88 -7.14 -1.11
N ASP A 199 2.63 -6.67 -1.10
CA ASP A 199 2.11 -5.84 -2.16
C ASP A 199 2.89 -4.49 -2.20
N VAL A 200 3.06 -3.78 -1.09
CA VAL A 200 3.79 -2.50 -1.08
C VAL A 200 5.31 -2.63 -1.29
N SER A 201 5.94 -3.68 -0.77
CA SER A 201 7.41 -3.83 -0.86
C SER A 201 7.88 -4.34 -2.21
N ARG A 202 7.03 -5.08 -2.93
CA ARG A 202 7.34 -5.67 -4.23
C ARG A 202 7.03 -4.77 -5.40
N ASP A 203 6.12 -3.84 -5.25
CA ASP A 203 5.91 -2.77 -6.22
C ASP A 203 7.21 -2.02 -6.49
N ARG A 204 8.08 -1.87 -5.47
CA ARG A 204 9.41 -1.33 -5.67
C ARG A 204 10.28 -2.20 -6.59
N LYS A 205 10.29 -3.53 -6.40
CA LYS A 205 11.09 -4.43 -7.26
C LYS A 205 10.67 -4.39 -8.72
N SER A 206 9.46 -3.91 -8.99
CA SER A 206 8.95 -3.70 -10.35
C SER A 206 9.36 -2.34 -10.94
N VAL A 207 10.01 -1.47 -10.16
CA VAL A 207 10.41 -0.10 -10.52
C VAL A 207 11.93 0.08 -10.55
N VAL A 208 12.67 -0.91 -10.04
CA VAL A 208 14.16 -0.87 -9.96
C VAL A 208 14.77 -1.98 -10.74
#